data_f85dc6bdcbb3e16431d89773ea0ad556
#
_entry.id   f85dc6bdcbb3e16431d89773ea0ad556
#
_cell.length_a   1.000
_cell.length_b   1.000
_cell.length_c   1.000
_cell.angle_alpha   90.00
_cell.angle_beta   90.00
_cell.angle_gamma   90.00
#
_symmetry.space_group_name_H-M   'P 1'
#
loop_
_entity.id
_entity.type
_entity.pdbx_description
1 polymer ?
#
loop_
_entity_poly.entity_id
_entity_poly.type
_entity_poly.pdbx_seq_one_letter_code
_entity_poly.pdbx_strand_id
1 'polypeptide(L)'
;MMITGQQLINGQWVQGEAGQYQAVNPAAAAFIEPVMSYASKAQVHQAVAAAAAAAPVFAATSLEQRAAFLELCADEIMALGDVLPERVALETGYPKARGEGERARTVNQLRLFASSIRSGEYLNIRIDTALPDRLPLPRPDLRYTNQPIGPVVVFGASNFPLAFSVAGGDTAAALAAGCPVIVKGHNSHPGTCELVARALHNAVQKSGLPAGVFSLIMGAGREVGSELVVAPEVKAVGFTGSLAGGMALFQLANNRPEPIPVFAEMGSVNPVVLLPEALEQNAEAIAAGFVGSLTLGVGQFCVNPGVAVAIQSPALDRFCSAASAALAKVPAGVMLNEGIAAAYQKGTAHLSAQSGVELVGSGEAVGDKAGFCTQAKLFKVTAEAFLANPHLQEEVFGHVSVLVSCADQAQLLAVVRTLKGQLTGTLQATAAELVTQAELISLLRQKVGRLVVNNFPTGVEVCDAMMHGGPFPAATDARFTSVGTASIARFVRPICFQNYPAELLPPELKNANPWGLPRLVNGVKTSAAVDA
;
A
#
# COMPACT_ATOMS: atom_id res chain seq x y z
N MET A 1 18.43 9.72 -19.42
CA MET A 1 19.22 9.06 -18.34
C MET A 1 19.33 7.58 -18.69
N MET A 2 20.52 6.99 -18.60
CA MET A 2 20.75 5.59 -19.00
C MET A 2 20.46 4.66 -17.81
N ILE A 3 19.68 3.60 -18.03
CA ILE A 3 19.48 2.51 -17.07
C ILE A 3 20.67 1.55 -17.21
N THR A 4 21.27 1.15 -16.11
CA THR A 4 22.54 0.40 -16.08
C THR A 4 22.43 -1.00 -15.46
N GLY A 5 21.31 -1.30 -14.81
CA GLY A 5 21.09 -2.59 -14.13
C GLY A 5 21.86 -2.75 -12.81
N GLN A 6 22.31 -1.64 -12.23
CA GLN A 6 23.12 -1.59 -11.02
C GLN A 6 22.28 -1.44 -9.75
N GLN A 7 22.91 -1.76 -8.60
CA GLN A 7 22.42 -1.49 -7.25
C GLN A 7 22.85 -0.09 -6.79
N LEU A 8 22.08 0.54 -5.90
CA LEU A 8 22.51 1.74 -5.19
C LEU A 8 22.82 1.39 -3.73
N ILE A 9 24.08 1.42 -3.36
CA ILE A 9 24.55 1.07 -2.01
C ILE A 9 25.46 2.17 -1.51
N ASN A 10 25.11 2.78 -0.36
CA ASN A 10 25.89 3.86 0.25
C ASN A 10 26.30 4.95 -0.74
N GLY A 11 25.38 5.38 -1.58
CA GLY A 11 25.60 6.43 -2.59
C GLY A 11 26.42 6.01 -3.82
N GLN A 12 26.75 4.72 -3.96
CA GLN A 12 27.50 4.19 -5.10
C GLN A 12 26.61 3.27 -5.95
N TRP A 13 26.67 3.46 -7.26
CA TRP A 13 26.09 2.55 -8.22
C TRP A 13 27.06 1.41 -8.49
N VAL A 14 26.67 0.19 -8.11
CA VAL A 14 27.53 -0.99 -8.17
C VAL A 14 26.83 -2.15 -8.89
N GLN A 15 27.60 -2.94 -9.63
CA GLN A 15 27.06 -4.14 -10.27
C GLN A 15 26.71 -5.18 -9.20
N GLY A 16 25.56 -5.83 -9.36
CA GLY A 16 25.18 -6.96 -8.50
C GLY A 16 26.05 -8.19 -8.79
N GLU A 17 26.32 -9.00 -7.77
CA GLU A 17 27.28 -10.11 -7.81
C GLU A 17 26.62 -11.49 -7.76
N ALA A 18 25.28 -11.58 -7.61
CA ALA A 18 24.58 -12.87 -7.40
C ALA A 18 23.78 -13.37 -8.62
N GLY A 19 24.08 -12.88 -9.80
CA GLY A 19 23.43 -13.29 -11.03
C GLY A 19 22.81 -12.16 -11.82
N GLN A 20 22.17 -12.51 -12.93
CA GLN A 20 21.60 -11.55 -13.87
C GLN A 20 20.17 -11.96 -14.25
N TYR A 21 19.37 -10.99 -14.67
CA TYR A 21 18.04 -11.19 -15.23
C TYR A 21 17.69 -10.06 -16.18
N GLN A 22 16.64 -10.26 -16.97
CA GLN A 22 16.10 -9.20 -17.82
C GLN A 22 14.63 -8.95 -17.47
N ALA A 23 14.22 -7.68 -17.52
CA ALA A 23 12.81 -7.33 -17.50
C ALA A 23 12.13 -7.87 -18.77
N VAL A 24 10.83 -8.04 -18.68
CA VAL A 24 10.00 -8.50 -19.80
C VAL A 24 8.96 -7.44 -20.11
N ASN A 25 8.80 -7.11 -21.38
CA ASN A 25 7.64 -6.36 -21.86
C ASN A 25 6.43 -7.31 -21.88
N PRO A 26 5.46 -7.16 -20.96
CA PRO A 26 4.36 -8.10 -20.84
C PRO A 26 3.39 -8.05 -22.04
N ALA A 27 3.36 -6.94 -22.78
CA ALA A 27 2.52 -6.80 -23.98
C ALA A 27 3.07 -7.58 -25.18
N ALA A 28 4.37 -7.87 -25.19
CA ALA A 28 5.02 -8.60 -26.28
C ALA A 28 5.63 -9.94 -25.84
N ALA A 29 5.65 -10.25 -24.54
CA ALA A 29 6.39 -11.35 -23.93
C ALA A 29 7.86 -11.38 -24.34
N ALA A 30 8.49 -10.20 -24.45
CA ALA A 30 9.84 -10.02 -24.97
C ALA A 30 10.75 -9.39 -23.92
N PHE A 31 12.02 -9.78 -23.89
CA PHE A 31 12.99 -9.19 -22.98
C PHE A 31 13.26 -7.72 -23.30
N ILE A 32 13.56 -6.95 -22.25
CA ILE A 32 13.85 -5.50 -22.32
C ILE A 32 15.28 -5.26 -21.82
N GLU A 33 16.05 -4.49 -22.57
CA GLU A 33 17.36 -4.00 -22.13
C GLU A 33 17.24 -2.88 -21.07
N PRO A 34 18.27 -2.75 -20.23
CA PRO A 34 19.48 -3.57 -20.16
C PRO A 34 19.28 -4.84 -19.32
N VAL A 35 20.27 -5.73 -19.35
CA VAL A 35 20.41 -6.82 -18.39
C VAL A 35 20.60 -6.21 -17.00
N MET A 36 19.82 -6.69 -16.04
CA MET A 36 19.86 -6.28 -14.64
C MET A 36 20.71 -7.28 -13.84
N SER A 37 21.24 -6.84 -12.70
CA SER A 37 22.01 -7.72 -11.82
C SER A 37 21.33 -7.90 -10.47
N TYR A 38 21.59 -9.03 -9.81
CA TYR A 38 21.13 -9.32 -8.45
C TYR A 38 22.23 -9.00 -7.42
N ALA A 39 21.85 -8.40 -6.31
CA ALA A 39 22.74 -8.15 -5.20
C ALA A 39 23.16 -9.46 -4.50
N SER A 40 24.41 -9.56 -4.10
CA SER A 40 24.92 -10.61 -3.21
C SER A 40 24.51 -10.33 -1.75
N LYS A 41 24.63 -11.34 -0.89
CA LYS A 41 24.44 -11.18 0.56
C LYS A 41 25.36 -10.12 1.14
N ALA A 42 26.61 -10.07 0.70
CA ALA A 42 27.59 -9.07 1.14
C ALA A 42 27.10 -7.65 0.79
N GLN A 43 26.57 -7.45 -0.43
CA GLN A 43 26.01 -6.17 -0.86
C GLN A 43 24.74 -5.78 -0.08
N VAL A 44 23.90 -6.74 0.29
CA VAL A 44 22.76 -6.51 1.20
C VAL A 44 23.25 -6.01 2.56
N HIS A 45 24.23 -6.66 3.16
CA HIS A 45 24.80 -6.25 4.44
C HIS A 45 25.48 -4.87 4.37
N GLN A 46 26.13 -4.54 3.26
CA GLN A 46 26.68 -3.19 3.06
C GLN A 46 25.59 -2.11 3.04
N ALA A 47 24.46 -2.37 2.36
CA ALA A 47 23.34 -1.42 2.33
C ALA A 47 22.72 -1.25 3.73
N VAL A 48 22.56 -2.36 4.48
CA VAL A 48 22.04 -2.35 5.84
C VAL A 48 22.98 -1.57 6.79
N ALA A 49 24.27 -1.83 6.74
CA ALA A 49 25.28 -1.12 7.54
C ALA A 49 25.30 0.38 7.23
N ALA A 50 25.19 0.76 5.94
CA ALA A 50 25.11 2.17 5.53
C ALA A 50 23.84 2.86 6.09
N ALA A 51 22.68 2.19 6.04
CA ALA A 51 21.44 2.71 6.61
C ALA A 51 21.54 2.85 8.14
N ALA A 52 22.14 1.87 8.82
CA ALA A 52 22.35 1.93 10.27
C ALA A 52 23.25 3.11 10.67
N ALA A 53 24.33 3.35 9.94
CA ALA A 53 25.22 4.49 10.17
C ALA A 53 24.53 5.85 9.88
N ALA A 54 23.65 5.91 8.88
CA ALA A 54 22.91 7.12 8.54
C ALA A 54 21.76 7.44 9.53
N ALA A 55 21.21 6.43 10.21
CA ALA A 55 20.01 6.58 11.04
C ALA A 55 20.11 7.67 12.11
N PRO A 56 21.15 7.75 12.96
CA PRO A 56 21.23 8.80 14.00
C PRO A 56 21.35 10.21 13.38
N VAL A 57 22.06 10.36 12.27
CA VAL A 57 22.21 11.65 11.60
C VAL A 57 20.91 12.10 10.96
N PHE A 58 20.21 11.20 10.27
CA PHE A 58 18.93 11.51 9.63
C PHE A 58 17.81 11.76 10.64
N ALA A 59 17.78 11.00 11.75
CA ALA A 59 16.85 11.22 12.86
C ALA A 59 17.02 12.60 13.52
N ALA A 60 18.26 13.14 13.54
CA ALA A 60 18.57 14.44 14.12
C ALA A 60 18.26 15.64 13.20
N THR A 61 17.82 15.41 11.96
CA THR A 61 17.42 16.50 11.05
C THR A 61 16.19 17.25 11.59
N SER A 62 16.14 18.57 11.35
CA SER A 62 14.94 19.35 11.65
C SER A 62 13.77 18.94 10.78
N LEU A 63 12.54 19.27 11.19
CA LEU A 63 11.34 19.03 10.39
C LEU A 63 11.44 19.71 9.02
N GLU A 64 11.97 20.94 8.98
CA GLU A 64 12.12 21.69 7.73
C GLU A 64 13.17 21.04 6.79
N GLN A 65 14.32 20.63 7.31
CA GLN A 65 15.33 19.93 6.49
C GLN A 65 14.75 18.66 5.85
N ARG A 66 13.97 17.91 6.61
CA ARG A 66 13.34 16.67 6.15
C ARG A 66 12.21 16.95 5.17
N ALA A 67 11.40 17.99 5.40
CA ALA A 67 10.35 18.42 4.47
C ALA A 67 10.96 18.87 3.13
N ALA A 68 11.99 19.73 3.17
CA ALA A 68 12.71 20.17 1.97
C ALA A 68 13.34 19.00 1.20
N PHE A 69 13.86 18.00 1.89
CA PHE A 69 14.36 16.77 1.26
C PHE A 69 13.26 16.01 0.51
N LEU A 70 12.05 15.86 1.10
CA LEU A 70 10.92 15.20 0.43
C LEU A 70 10.43 15.98 -0.78
N GLU A 71 10.39 17.31 -0.71
CA GLU A 71 10.07 18.18 -1.85
C GLU A 71 11.10 18.04 -2.97
N LEU A 72 12.38 18.00 -2.61
CA LEU A 72 13.46 17.77 -3.58
C LEU A 72 13.35 16.38 -4.22
N CYS A 73 12.98 15.32 -3.48
CA CYS A 73 12.68 14.02 -4.07
C CYS A 73 11.57 14.12 -5.13
N ALA A 74 10.51 14.88 -4.83
CA ALA A 74 9.41 15.11 -5.76
C ALA A 74 9.88 15.83 -7.04
N ASP A 75 10.70 16.85 -6.89
CA ASP A 75 11.22 17.64 -8.02
C ASP A 75 12.20 16.82 -8.90
N GLU A 76 13.06 16.00 -8.30
CA GLU A 76 13.96 15.11 -9.03
C GLU A 76 13.19 14.01 -9.80
N ILE A 77 12.08 13.50 -9.26
CA ILE A 77 11.20 12.57 -9.98
C ILE A 77 10.52 13.27 -11.16
N MET A 78 10.05 14.50 -10.99
CA MET A 78 9.47 15.27 -12.09
C MET A 78 10.49 15.59 -13.18
N ALA A 79 11.75 15.84 -12.80
CA ALA A 79 12.84 16.12 -13.73
C ALA A 79 13.21 14.94 -14.66
N LEU A 80 12.75 13.70 -14.34
CA LEU A 80 12.91 12.55 -15.24
C LEU A 80 12.11 12.70 -16.55
N GLY A 81 11.13 13.60 -16.59
CA GLY A 81 10.33 13.86 -17.79
C GLY A 81 9.59 12.61 -18.29
N ASP A 82 9.52 12.47 -19.61
CA ASP A 82 8.80 11.38 -20.28
C ASP A 82 9.50 10.02 -20.21
N VAL A 83 10.80 10.00 -19.95
CA VAL A 83 11.58 8.75 -19.85
C VAL A 83 10.99 7.83 -18.78
N LEU A 84 10.48 8.39 -17.68
CA LEU A 84 9.89 7.60 -16.60
C LEU A 84 8.56 6.93 -17.00
N PRO A 85 7.51 7.65 -17.45
CA PRO A 85 6.25 7.00 -17.84
C PRO A 85 6.39 6.11 -19.09
N GLU A 86 7.33 6.37 -19.98
CA GLU A 86 7.65 5.48 -21.10
C GLU A 86 8.25 4.15 -20.62
N ARG A 87 9.18 4.20 -19.65
CA ARG A 87 9.73 2.99 -19.05
C ARG A 87 8.67 2.21 -18.27
N VAL A 88 7.81 2.88 -17.52
CA VAL A 88 6.66 2.26 -16.83
C VAL A 88 5.79 1.52 -17.85
N ALA A 89 5.39 2.17 -18.94
CA ALA A 89 4.55 1.55 -19.97
C ALA A 89 5.21 0.29 -20.57
N LEU A 90 6.51 0.36 -20.84
CA LEU A 90 7.28 -0.74 -21.42
C LEU A 90 7.36 -1.95 -20.47
N GLU A 91 7.53 -1.73 -19.16
CA GLU A 91 7.71 -2.78 -18.16
C GLU A 91 6.39 -3.34 -17.60
N THR A 92 5.26 -2.65 -17.82
CA THR A 92 3.95 -3.03 -17.25
C THR A 92 2.89 -3.35 -18.28
N GLY A 93 3.07 -2.96 -19.53
CA GLY A 93 2.02 -2.99 -20.55
C GLY A 93 0.90 -1.97 -20.32
N TYR A 94 1.02 -1.09 -19.32
CA TYR A 94 0.05 -0.02 -19.06
C TYR A 94 0.19 1.13 -20.06
N PRO A 95 -0.89 1.85 -20.37
CA PRO A 95 -0.80 3.06 -21.16
C PRO A 95 0.13 4.11 -20.51
N LYS A 96 0.91 4.86 -21.31
CA LYS A 96 1.80 5.92 -20.82
C LYS A 96 1.08 6.91 -19.90
N ALA A 97 -0.15 7.30 -20.24
CA ALA A 97 -0.98 8.22 -19.45
C ALA A 97 -1.21 7.73 -18.01
N ARG A 98 -1.28 6.40 -17.78
CA ARG A 98 -1.34 5.84 -16.41
C ARG A 98 -0.05 6.09 -15.66
N GLY A 99 1.11 5.90 -16.31
CA GLY A 99 2.42 6.20 -15.73
C GLY A 99 2.56 7.68 -15.35
N GLU A 100 2.06 8.58 -16.20
CA GLU A 100 2.00 10.03 -15.93
C GLU A 100 1.15 10.37 -14.71
N GLY A 101 -0.07 9.80 -14.64
CA GLY A 101 -0.96 9.97 -13.49
C GLY A 101 -0.38 9.40 -12.20
N GLU A 102 0.27 8.24 -12.26
CA GLU A 102 0.91 7.62 -11.11
C GLU A 102 2.14 8.41 -10.64
N ARG A 103 2.94 8.98 -11.56
CA ARG A 103 4.02 9.92 -11.24
C ARG A 103 3.48 11.13 -10.49
N ALA A 104 2.43 11.77 -11.00
CA ALA A 104 1.81 12.93 -10.36
C ALA A 104 1.32 12.58 -8.94
N ARG A 105 0.68 11.42 -8.76
CA ARG A 105 0.24 10.92 -7.44
C ARG A 105 1.42 10.73 -6.49
N THR A 106 2.51 10.11 -6.93
CA THR A 106 3.72 9.88 -6.12
C THR A 106 4.36 11.18 -5.68
N VAL A 107 4.51 12.13 -6.58
CA VAL A 107 5.06 13.47 -6.32
C VAL A 107 4.18 14.24 -5.34
N ASN A 108 2.86 14.23 -5.55
CA ASN A 108 1.91 14.91 -4.65
C ASN A 108 1.94 14.29 -3.25
N GLN A 109 2.12 12.98 -3.12
CA GLN A 109 2.26 12.32 -1.83
C GLN A 109 3.53 12.76 -1.07
N LEU A 110 4.68 12.86 -1.75
CA LEU A 110 5.92 13.38 -1.15
C LEU A 110 5.72 14.82 -0.64
N ARG A 111 5.08 15.68 -1.43
CA ARG A 111 4.77 17.07 -1.05
C ARG A 111 3.76 17.14 0.10
N LEU A 112 2.75 16.28 0.11
CA LEU A 112 1.79 16.18 1.22
C LEU A 112 2.51 15.80 2.52
N PHE A 113 3.41 14.81 2.48
CA PHE A 113 4.19 14.43 3.65
C PHE A 113 5.14 15.53 4.11
N ALA A 114 5.78 16.25 3.18
CA ALA A 114 6.58 17.42 3.53
C ALA A 114 5.77 18.49 4.29
N SER A 115 4.56 18.78 3.81
CA SER A 115 3.64 19.69 4.51
C SER A 115 3.22 19.14 5.87
N SER A 116 2.86 17.87 5.95
CA SER A 116 2.40 17.22 7.18
C SER A 116 3.48 17.19 8.27
N ILE A 117 4.73 16.87 7.93
CA ILE A 117 5.79 16.82 8.96
C ILE A 117 6.16 18.20 9.50
N ARG A 118 5.96 19.28 8.74
CA ARG A 118 6.15 20.65 9.23
C ARG A 118 5.18 20.99 10.37
N SER A 119 3.98 20.40 10.39
CA SER A 119 3.03 20.59 11.50
C SER A 119 3.50 19.94 12.81
N GLY A 120 4.36 18.93 12.74
CA GLY A 120 4.87 18.19 13.89
C GLY A 120 3.81 17.32 14.61
N GLU A 121 2.59 17.21 14.11
CA GLU A 121 1.52 16.45 14.78
C GLU A 121 1.87 14.97 14.98
N TYR A 122 2.59 14.35 14.04
CA TYR A 122 3.01 12.95 14.14
C TYR A 122 3.96 12.68 15.31
N LEU A 123 4.63 13.73 15.86
CA LEU A 123 5.46 13.64 17.05
C LEU A 123 4.64 13.38 18.31
N ASN A 124 3.33 13.70 18.30
CA ASN A 124 2.39 13.48 19.40
C ASN A 124 2.91 13.95 20.77
N ILE A 125 3.42 15.18 20.79
CA ILE A 125 4.15 15.75 21.94
C ILE A 125 3.23 15.93 23.14
N ARG A 126 3.65 15.41 24.30
CA ARG A 126 2.94 15.56 25.58
C ARG A 126 3.92 15.94 26.68
N ILE A 127 3.54 16.92 27.49
CA ILE A 127 4.35 17.42 28.61
C ILE A 127 3.44 17.50 29.84
N ASP A 128 3.81 16.75 30.86
CA ASP A 128 3.24 16.82 32.19
C ASP A 128 4.31 17.37 33.15
N THR A 129 4.18 18.65 33.54
CA THR A 129 5.14 19.31 34.43
C THR A 129 5.13 18.69 35.83
N ALA A 130 6.22 18.83 36.56
CA ALA A 130 6.33 18.36 37.94
C ALA A 130 5.26 18.97 38.84
N LEU A 131 4.70 18.18 39.76
CA LEU A 131 3.82 18.61 40.84
C LEU A 131 4.35 18.07 42.15
N PRO A 132 5.37 18.71 42.74
CA PRO A 132 6.08 18.18 43.91
C PRO A 132 5.18 18.06 45.16
N ASP A 133 4.20 18.95 45.28
CA ASP A 133 3.29 19.02 46.43
C ASP A 133 1.97 18.25 46.23
N ARG A 134 1.81 17.53 45.13
CA ARG A 134 0.59 16.76 44.83
C ARG A 134 0.43 15.61 45.83
N LEU A 135 -0.76 15.47 46.41
CA LEU A 135 -1.13 14.35 47.26
C LEU A 135 -1.92 13.30 46.47
N PRO A 136 -1.87 12.01 46.81
CA PRO A 136 -1.05 11.37 47.86
C PRO A 136 0.44 11.18 47.48
N LEU A 137 0.80 11.37 46.21
CA LEU A 137 2.16 11.24 45.69
C LEU A 137 2.53 12.38 44.76
N PRO A 138 3.74 12.93 44.83
CA PRO A 138 4.24 13.88 43.85
C PRO A 138 4.19 13.35 42.42
N ARG A 139 4.03 14.24 41.44
CA ARG A 139 4.21 13.91 40.02
C ARG A 139 5.58 14.40 39.56
N PRO A 140 6.41 13.54 38.95
CA PRO A 140 7.65 13.99 38.31
C PRO A 140 7.36 14.76 37.01
N ASP A 141 8.35 15.49 36.46
CA ASP A 141 8.29 16.00 35.08
C ASP A 141 8.37 14.85 34.10
N LEU A 142 7.39 14.77 33.20
CA LEU A 142 7.26 13.72 32.18
C LEU A 142 7.07 14.36 30.83
N ARG A 143 7.90 13.99 29.85
CA ARG A 143 7.85 14.52 28.49
C ARG A 143 7.91 13.37 27.48
N TYR A 144 6.91 13.33 26.62
CA TYR A 144 6.72 12.26 25.64
C TYR A 144 6.79 12.83 24.23
N THR A 145 7.45 12.10 23.33
CA THR A 145 7.47 12.37 21.90
C THR A 145 7.63 11.06 21.13
N ASN A 146 7.26 11.06 19.86
CA ASN A 146 7.61 10.00 18.93
C ASN A 146 8.99 10.27 18.32
N GLN A 147 9.78 9.21 18.14
CA GLN A 147 11.06 9.25 17.45
C GLN A 147 11.12 8.21 16.33
N PRO A 148 11.98 8.39 15.30
CA PRO A 148 12.17 7.39 14.23
C PRO A 148 12.51 6.02 14.80
N ILE A 149 11.95 4.95 14.16
CA ILE A 149 12.19 3.58 14.63
C ILE A 149 13.60 3.06 14.24
N GLY A 150 14.22 3.61 13.20
CA GLY A 150 15.52 3.19 12.65
C GLY A 150 15.42 2.77 11.19
N PRO A 151 16.39 2.02 10.64
CA PRO A 151 16.39 1.58 9.24
C PRO A 151 15.15 0.75 8.89
N VAL A 152 14.53 1.08 7.76
CA VAL A 152 13.31 0.42 7.25
C VAL A 152 13.62 -0.24 5.91
N VAL A 153 13.16 -1.48 5.74
CA VAL A 153 13.15 -2.16 4.45
C VAL A 153 11.77 -2.02 3.81
N VAL A 154 11.73 -1.61 2.54
CA VAL A 154 10.51 -1.48 1.77
C VAL A 154 10.54 -2.42 0.57
N PHE A 155 9.48 -3.21 0.40
CA PHE A 155 9.30 -4.08 -0.76
C PHE A 155 8.36 -3.40 -1.75
N GLY A 156 8.86 -3.11 -2.96
CA GLY A 156 8.04 -2.53 -4.03
C GLY A 156 6.97 -3.48 -4.54
N ALA A 157 5.77 -2.96 -4.80
CA ALA A 157 4.67 -3.71 -5.41
C ALA A 157 4.82 -3.78 -6.94
N SER A 158 4.22 -4.80 -7.57
CA SER A 158 4.28 -4.98 -9.01
C SER A 158 3.34 -4.04 -9.79
N ASN A 159 2.15 -3.81 -9.25
CA ASN A 159 1.00 -3.21 -9.94
C ASN A 159 0.94 -1.68 -9.88
N PHE A 160 1.76 -1.07 -9.03
CA PHE A 160 1.94 0.38 -8.91
C PHE A 160 3.44 0.70 -8.86
N PRO A 161 4.12 0.72 -10.02
CA PRO A 161 5.58 0.84 -10.12
C PRO A 161 6.15 2.16 -9.58
N LEU A 162 5.33 3.17 -9.36
CA LEU A 162 5.71 4.46 -8.78
C LEU A 162 5.09 4.66 -7.39
N ALA A 163 3.76 4.54 -7.27
CA ALA A 163 3.02 4.92 -6.07
C ALA A 163 3.19 3.95 -4.88
N PHE A 164 3.52 2.68 -5.14
CA PHE A 164 3.77 1.64 -4.13
C PHE A 164 5.10 0.91 -4.37
N SER A 165 6.10 1.63 -4.88
CA SER A 165 7.44 1.10 -5.13
C SER A 165 8.49 2.05 -4.55
N VAL A 166 9.57 2.35 -5.28
CA VAL A 166 10.81 2.99 -4.80
C VAL A 166 10.57 4.31 -4.04
N ALA A 167 9.72 5.20 -4.55
CA ALA A 167 9.33 6.45 -3.88
C ALA A 167 7.87 6.42 -3.42
N GLY A 168 7.29 5.23 -3.29
CA GLY A 168 5.89 5.05 -2.92
C GLY A 168 5.59 5.34 -1.46
N GLY A 169 4.34 5.04 -1.04
CA GLY A 169 3.80 5.39 0.27
C GLY A 169 4.66 4.94 1.45
N ASP A 170 5.18 3.72 1.42
CA ASP A 170 5.99 3.19 2.52
C ASP A 170 7.34 3.91 2.63
N THR A 171 8.02 4.13 1.49
CA THR A 171 9.28 4.90 1.44
C THR A 171 9.07 6.34 1.88
N ALA A 172 8.05 7.01 1.34
CA ALA A 172 7.74 8.39 1.67
C ALA A 172 7.41 8.56 3.17
N ALA A 173 6.61 7.66 3.75
CA ALA A 173 6.26 7.67 5.16
C ALA A 173 7.46 7.39 6.08
N ALA A 174 8.33 6.44 5.72
CA ALA A 174 9.54 6.13 6.48
C ALA A 174 10.54 7.29 6.45
N LEU A 175 10.77 7.90 5.27
CA LEU A 175 11.63 9.08 5.13
C LEU A 175 11.05 10.29 5.89
N ALA A 176 9.73 10.50 5.83
CA ALA A 176 9.03 11.53 6.60
C ALA A 176 9.21 11.33 8.12
N ALA A 177 9.16 10.10 8.60
CA ALA A 177 9.44 9.76 9.99
C ALA A 177 10.90 10.03 10.41
N GLY A 178 11.84 10.10 9.46
CA GLY A 178 13.28 10.24 9.72
C GLY A 178 14.04 8.90 9.73
N CYS A 179 13.48 7.88 9.09
CA CYS A 179 14.07 6.56 8.97
C CYS A 179 14.81 6.41 7.64
N PRO A 180 16.08 5.96 7.60
CA PRO A 180 16.71 5.51 6.36
C PRO A 180 15.96 4.34 5.75
N VAL A 181 15.93 4.30 4.42
CA VAL A 181 15.17 3.30 3.67
C VAL A 181 16.06 2.50 2.73
N ILE A 182 15.90 1.18 2.79
CA ILE A 182 16.46 0.24 1.82
C ILE A 182 15.28 -0.33 1.02
N VAL A 183 15.16 0.01 -0.25
CA VAL A 183 14.11 -0.54 -1.10
C VAL A 183 14.60 -1.81 -1.77
N LYS A 184 13.88 -2.91 -1.56
CA LYS A 184 13.96 -4.08 -2.42
C LYS A 184 13.06 -3.82 -3.63
N GLY A 185 13.65 -3.45 -4.77
CA GLY A 185 12.91 -3.16 -6.01
C GLY A 185 12.19 -4.38 -6.58
N HIS A 186 11.10 -4.16 -7.31
CA HIS A 186 10.32 -5.25 -7.90
C HIS A 186 10.88 -5.66 -9.26
N ASN A 187 11.02 -6.98 -9.47
CA ASN A 187 11.65 -7.53 -10.68
C ASN A 187 10.80 -7.35 -11.97
N SER A 188 9.51 -7.02 -11.86
CA SER A 188 8.66 -6.74 -13.03
C SER A 188 8.93 -5.38 -13.67
N HIS A 189 9.49 -4.42 -12.91
CA HIS A 189 9.76 -3.06 -13.41
C HIS A 189 11.10 -2.50 -12.90
N PRO A 190 12.22 -3.21 -13.12
CA PRO A 190 13.50 -2.87 -12.51
C PRO A 190 14.10 -1.58 -13.08
N GLY A 191 13.90 -1.28 -14.35
CA GLY A 191 14.37 -0.03 -14.95
C GLY A 191 13.63 1.18 -14.39
N THR A 192 12.33 1.06 -14.15
CA THR A 192 11.54 2.07 -13.41
C THR A 192 12.09 2.26 -12.00
N CYS A 193 12.40 1.16 -11.29
CA CYS A 193 13.03 1.23 -9.96
C CYS A 193 14.35 2.01 -10.00
N GLU A 194 15.21 1.73 -10.96
CA GLU A 194 16.51 2.41 -11.08
C GLU A 194 16.34 3.90 -11.38
N LEU A 195 15.46 4.28 -12.32
CA LEU A 195 15.20 5.69 -12.63
C LEU A 195 14.74 6.48 -11.41
N VAL A 196 13.79 5.96 -10.66
CA VAL A 196 13.29 6.61 -9.44
C VAL A 196 14.36 6.65 -8.35
N ALA A 197 15.14 5.58 -8.20
CA ALA A 197 16.26 5.56 -7.25
C ALA A 197 17.33 6.59 -7.58
N ARG A 198 17.59 6.86 -8.87
CA ARG A 198 18.50 7.93 -9.30
C ARG A 198 17.99 9.31 -8.88
N ALA A 199 16.69 9.55 -8.99
CA ALA A 199 16.06 10.78 -8.52
C ALA A 199 16.22 10.96 -7.00
N LEU A 200 15.92 9.91 -6.22
CA LEU A 200 16.08 9.98 -4.77
C LEU A 200 17.56 10.12 -4.35
N HIS A 201 18.46 9.44 -5.04
CA HIS A 201 19.91 9.59 -4.80
C HIS A 201 20.39 11.02 -5.02
N ASN A 202 19.97 11.65 -6.13
CA ASN A 202 20.25 13.06 -6.39
C ASN A 202 19.72 13.97 -5.28
N ALA A 203 18.50 13.70 -4.79
CA ALA A 203 17.91 14.46 -3.69
C ALA A 203 18.72 14.30 -2.39
N VAL A 204 19.16 13.08 -2.05
CA VAL A 204 20.03 12.82 -0.89
C VAL A 204 21.33 13.63 -0.99
N GLN A 205 21.99 13.59 -2.16
CA GLN A 205 23.24 14.33 -2.38
C GLN A 205 23.04 15.85 -2.27
N LYS A 206 22.01 16.40 -2.95
CA LYS A 206 21.71 17.84 -2.93
C LYS A 206 21.31 18.36 -1.56
N SER A 207 20.70 17.49 -0.73
CA SER A 207 20.33 17.82 0.65
C SER A 207 21.51 17.70 1.63
N GLY A 208 22.67 17.24 1.22
CA GLY A 208 23.82 17.01 2.08
C GLY A 208 23.58 15.93 3.15
N LEU A 209 22.65 15.03 2.91
CA LEU A 209 22.32 13.93 3.81
C LEU A 209 23.31 12.77 3.64
N PRO A 210 23.50 11.93 4.69
CA PRO A 210 24.33 10.73 4.57
C PRO A 210 23.83 9.83 3.43
N ALA A 211 24.76 9.29 2.63
CA ALA A 211 24.45 8.45 1.49
C ALA A 211 23.59 7.22 1.83
N GLY A 212 23.72 6.69 3.05
CA GLY A 212 22.94 5.55 3.57
C GLY A 212 21.48 5.87 3.90
N VAL A 213 21.02 7.12 3.74
CA VAL A 213 19.58 7.46 3.93
C VAL A 213 18.70 6.73 2.92
N PHE A 214 19.23 6.43 1.73
CA PHE A 214 18.48 5.71 0.71
C PHE A 214 19.36 4.70 -0.04
N SER A 215 18.87 3.47 -0.21
CA SER A 215 19.51 2.42 -1.01
C SER A 215 18.46 1.69 -1.86
N LEU A 216 18.88 1.21 -3.05
CA LEU A 216 18.11 0.32 -3.91
C LEU A 216 18.81 -1.01 -4.06
N ILE A 217 18.14 -2.09 -3.70
CA ILE A 217 18.63 -3.46 -3.84
C ILE A 217 17.69 -4.23 -4.77
N MET A 218 18.25 -4.82 -5.84
CA MET A 218 17.54 -5.72 -6.75
C MET A 218 17.96 -7.15 -6.45
N GLY A 219 17.02 -8.09 -6.54
CA GLY A 219 17.36 -9.49 -6.30
C GLY A 219 16.16 -10.42 -6.28
N ALA A 220 16.42 -11.72 -6.18
CA ALA A 220 15.38 -12.72 -5.99
C ALA A 220 14.66 -12.50 -4.65
N GLY A 221 13.32 -12.51 -4.68
CA GLY A 221 12.51 -12.13 -3.51
C GLY A 221 12.78 -12.97 -2.26
N ARG A 222 13.01 -14.28 -2.43
CA ARG A 222 13.27 -15.20 -1.31
C ARG A 222 14.67 -15.06 -0.72
N GLU A 223 15.68 -14.81 -1.55
CA GLU A 223 17.07 -14.72 -1.10
C GLU A 223 17.38 -13.33 -0.52
N VAL A 224 17.33 -12.31 -1.37
CA VAL A 224 17.63 -10.93 -0.96
C VAL A 224 16.62 -10.38 0.04
N GLY A 225 15.32 -10.69 -0.18
CA GLY A 225 14.26 -10.24 0.72
C GLY A 225 14.39 -10.83 2.12
N SER A 226 14.69 -12.13 2.24
CA SER A 226 14.89 -12.77 3.55
C SER A 226 16.13 -12.22 4.25
N GLU A 227 17.24 -12.04 3.53
CA GLU A 227 18.48 -11.49 4.10
C GLU A 227 18.27 -10.07 4.65
N LEU A 228 17.53 -9.22 3.94
CA LEU A 228 17.16 -7.88 4.41
C LEU A 228 16.32 -7.93 5.71
N VAL A 229 15.31 -8.81 5.76
CA VAL A 229 14.42 -8.89 6.93
C VAL A 229 15.11 -9.42 8.17
N VAL A 230 16.04 -10.37 8.04
CA VAL A 230 16.72 -10.96 9.20
C VAL A 230 17.91 -10.12 9.70
N ALA A 231 18.34 -9.11 8.95
CA ALA A 231 19.45 -8.25 9.35
C ALA A 231 19.14 -7.49 10.66
N PRO A 232 20.00 -7.56 11.69
CA PRO A 232 19.67 -7.08 13.04
C PRO A 232 19.47 -5.56 13.14
N GLU A 233 20.09 -4.78 12.25
CA GLU A 233 19.99 -3.32 12.19
C GLU A 233 18.65 -2.84 11.63
N VAL A 234 17.95 -3.67 10.85
CA VAL A 234 16.61 -3.35 10.31
C VAL A 234 15.59 -3.34 11.45
N LYS A 235 14.77 -2.29 11.51
CA LYS A 235 13.84 -2.04 12.62
C LYS A 235 12.36 -2.11 12.21
N ALA A 236 12.04 -2.07 10.93
CA ALA A 236 10.69 -2.31 10.41
C ALA A 236 10.74 -2.74 8.95
N VAL A 237 9.64 -3.35 8.49
CA VAL A 237 9.41 -3.74 7.10
C VAL A 237 8.10 -3.13 6.62
N GLY A 238 8.12 -2.47 5.45
CA GLY A 238 6.93 -2.10 4.68
C GLY A 238 6.78 -3.05 3.49
N PHE A 239 5.58 -3.57 3.26
CA PHE A 239 5.29 -4.51 2.19
C PHE A 239 3.90 -4.28 1.62
N THR A 240 3.78 -4.33 0.30
CA THR A 240 2.49 -4.42 -0.41
C THR A 240 2.57 -5.56 -1.42
N GLY A 241 1.64 -6.52 -1.32
CA GLY A 241 1.63 -7.66 -2.23
C GLY A 241 0.71 -8.80 -1.82
N SER A 242 1.03 -10.03 -2.22
CA SER A 242 0.19 -11.19 -1.93
C SER A 242 0.20 -11.57 -0.43
N LEU A 243 -0.90 -12.18 0.04
CA LEU A 243 -1.01 -12.75 1.39
C LEU A 243 0.15 -13.69 1.72
N ALA A 244 0.51 -14.57 0.79
CA ALA A 244 1.61 -15.52 0.99
C ALA A 244 2.96 -14.81 1.17
N GLY A 245 3.23 -13.76 0.36
CA GLY A 245 4.45 -12.96 0.47
C GLY A 245 4.53 -12.19 1.78
N GLY A 246 3.45 -11.47 2.14
CA GLY A 246 3.39 -10.71 3.39
C GLY A 246 3.54 -11.59 4.63
N MET A 247 2.86 -12.73 4.66
CA MET A 247 2.96 -13.68 5.78
C MET A 247 4.32 -14.33 5.90
N ALA A 248 5.01 -14.61 4.79
CA ALA A 248 6.38 -15.12 4.83
C ALA A 248 7.36 -14.12 5.47
N LEU A 249 7.26 -12.84 5.11
CA LEU A 249 8.06 -11.77 5.71
C LEU A 249 7.69 -11.54 7.19
N PHE A 250 6.39 -11.57 7.50
CA PHE A 250 5.90 -11.45 8.88
C PHE A 250 6.47 -12.55 9.78
N GLN A 251 6.44 -13.81 9.32
CA GLN A 251 7.00 -14.93 10.06
C GLN A 251 8.51 -14.81 10.25
N LEU A 252 9.25 -14.43 9.19
CA LEU A 252 10.69 -14.20 9.30
C LEU A 252 11.01 -13.11 10.33
N ALA A 253 10.31 -11.99 10.30
CA ALA A 253 10.54 -10.87 11.21
C ALA A 253 10.21 -11.21 12.67
N ASN A 254 9.14 -11.98 12.92
CA ASN A 254 8.76 -12.42 14.26
C ASN A 254 9.68 -13.51 14.84
N ASN A 255 10.34 -14.30 13.99
CA ASN A 255 11.27 -15.36 14.42
C ASN A 255 12.71 -14.86 14.63
N ARG A 256 12.96 -13.56 14.49
CA ARG A 256 14.27 -12.96 14.82
C ARG A 256 14.53 -13.00 16.32
N PRO A 257 15.81 -13.01 16.77
CA PRO A 257 16.16 -12.81 18.19
C PRO A 257 15.54 -11.51 18.77
N GLU A 258 15.50 -10.44 17.95
CA GLU A 258 14.78 -9.20 18.23
C GLU A 258 13.67 -9.05 17.17
N PRO A 259 12.41 -9.42 17.47
CA PRO A 259 11.30 -9.26 16.55
C PRO A 259 11.09 -7.80 16.13
N ILE A 260 10.68 -7.59 14.87
CA ILE A 260 10.38 -6.26 14.33
C ILE A 260 8.99 -6.21 13.71
N PRO A 261 8.34 -5.04 13.66
CA PRO A 261 7.06 -4.88 12.99
C PRO A 261 7.19 -5.07 11.47
N VAL A 262 6.20 -5.75 10.90
CA VAL A 262 5.99 -5.85 9.46
C VAL A 262 4.64 -5.23 9.14
N PHE A 263 4.65 -4.10 8.46
CA PHE A 263 3.48 -3.40 7.99
C PHE A 263 3.18 -3.88 6.56
N ALA A 264 2.48 -5.02 6.47
CA ALA A 264 2.12 -5.61 5.20
C ALA A 264 0.65 -5.31 4.86
N GLU A 265 0.44 -4.74 3.67
CA GLU A 265 -0.86 -4.72 3.00
C GLU A 265 -0.90 -5.91 2.03
N MET A 266 -1.95 -6.72 2.14
CA MET A 266 -2.05 -8.01 1.45
C MET A 266 -3.34 -8.10 0.63
N GLY A 267 -3.70 -9.30 0.17
CA GLY A 267 -4.86 -9.54 -0.67
C GLY A 267 -6.21 -9.23 -0.03
N SER A 268 -7.18 -8.83 -0.86
CA SER A 268 -8.54 -8.49 -0.45
C SER A 268 -9.52 -8.80 -1.60
N VAL A 269 -10.73 -9.26 -1.27
CA VAL A 269 -11.81 -9.44 -2.26
C VAL A 269 -12.76 -8.25 -2.32
N ASN A 270 -12.63 -7.27 -1.45
CA ASN A 270 -13.30 -5.96 -1.50
C ASN A 270 -14.82 -6.07 -1.79
N PRO A 271 -15.61 -6.64 -0.90
CA PRO A 271 -17.00 -6.96 -1.17
C PRO A 271 -17.82 -5.72 -1.54
N VAL A 272 -18.65 -5.86 -2.58
CA VAL A 272 -19.63 -4.88 -3.01
C VAL A 272 -21.02 -5.44 -2.73
N VAL A 273 -21.73 -4.84 -1.78
CA VAL A 273 -23.11 -5.22 -1.45
C VAL A 273 -24.07 -4.36 -2.27
N LEU A 274 -24.92 -5.02 -3.04
CA LEU A 274 -25.91 -4.38 -3.91
C LEU A 274 -27.27 -4.52 -3.23
N LEU A 275 -27.80 -3.42 -2.69
CA LEU A 275 -29.07 -3.45 -1.97
C LEU A 275 -30.26 -3.38 -2.92
N PRO A 276 -31.42 -3.97 -2.54
CA PRO A 276 -32.56 -4.18 -3.44
C PRO A 276 -33.14 -2.91 -4.05
N GLU A 277 -33.35 -1.85 -3.26
CA GLU A 277 -33.94 -0.59 -3.76
C GLU A 277 -32.98 0.14 -4.70
N ALA A 278 -31.67 0.16 -4.38
CA ALA A 278 -30.67 0.75 -5.25
C ALA A 278 -30.60 0.00 -6.60
N LEU A 279 -30.66 -1.33 -6.57
CA LEU A 279 -30.72 -2.15 -7.79
C LEU A 279 -32.00 -1.88 -8.57
N GLU A 280 -33.16 -1.80 -7.89
CA GLU A 280 -34.43 -1.54 -8.58
C GLU A 280 -34.41 -0.21 -9.32
N GLN A 281 -33.79 0.81 -8.75
CA GLN A 281 -33.70 2.14 -9.34
C GLN A 281 -32.64 2.26 -10.45
N ASN A 282 -31.47 1.57 -10.31
CA ASN A 282 -30.28 1.88 -11.10
C ASN A 282 -29.44 0.65 -11.50
N ALA A 283 -30.06 -0.53 -11.69
CA ALA A 283 -29.32 -1.78 -11.95
C ALA A 283 -28.29 -1.66 -13.08
N GLU A 284 -28.66 -1.04 -14.19
CA GLU A 284 -27.83 -0.91 -15.39
C GLU A 284 -26.65 0.05 -15.16
N ALA A 285 -26.88 1.16 -14.47
CA ALA A 285 -25.82 2.13 -14.14
C ALA A 285 -24.83 1.54 -13.13
N ILE A 286 -25.34 0.82 -12.12
CA ILE A 286 -24.52 0.11 -11.14
C ILE A 286 -23.69 -0.97 -11.84
N ALA A 287 -24.28 -1.74 -12.78
CA ALA A 287 -23.57 -2.75 -13.56
C ALA A 287 -22.43 -2.15 -14.40
N ALA A 288 -22.70 -1.04 -15.09
CA ALA A 288 -21.67 -0.33 -15.86
C ALA A 288 -20.51 0.16 -14.99
N GLY A 289 -20.81 0.77 -13.85
CA GLY A 289 -19.81 1.21 -12.87
C GLY A 289 -19.02 0.04 -12.27
N PHE A 290 -19.70 -1.06 -11.94
CA PHE A 290 -19.08 -2.28 -11.42
C PHE A 290 -18.08 -2.87 -12.43
N VAL A 291 -18.49 -3.03 -13.70
CA VAL A 291 -17.60 -3.54 -14.75
C VAL A 291 -16.44 -2.58 -15.00
N GLY A 292 -16.67 -1.28 -15.00
CA GLY A 292 -15.60 -0.27 -15.11
C GLY A 292 -14.57 -0.39 -13.99
N SER A 293 -15.03 -0.56 -12.74
CA SER A 293 -14.16 -0.79 -11.59
C SER A 293 -13.41 -2.12 -11.67
N LEU A 294 -14.11 -3.21 -12.02
CA LEU A 294 -13.56 -4.56 -12.14
C LEU A 294 -12.44 -4.65 -13.18
N THR A 295 -12.56 -3.91 -14.28
CA THR A 295 -11.65 -4.02 -15.43
C THR A 295 -10.57 -2.93 -15.47
N LEU A 296 -10.63 -1.94 -14.57
CA LEU A 296 -9.63 -0.89 -14.48
C LEU A 296 -8.24 -1.49 -14.25
N GLY A 297 -7.27 -1.17 -15.12
CA GLY A 297 -5.92 -1.71 -15.05
C GLY A 297 -5.87 -3.24 -15.09
N VAL A 298 -6.77 -3.86 -15.85
CA VAL A 298 -6.93 -5.33 -15.95
C VAL A 298 -7.29 -5.97 -14.60
N GLY A 299 -7.97 -5.21 -13.73
CA GLY A 299 -8.32 -5.65 -12.37
C GLY A 299 -7.14 -5.85 -11.43
N GLN A 300 -5.94 -5.44 -11.81
CA GLN A 300 -4.72 -5.62 -11.01
C GLN A 300 -4.57 -4.53 -9.95
N PHE A 301 -5.61 -4.39 -9.12
CA PHE A 301 -5.67 -3.46 -7.99
C PHE A 301 -5.93 -4.22 -6.69
N CYS A 302 -5.27 -3.83 -5.61
CA CYS A 302 -5.52 -4.38 -4.27
C CYS A 302 -6.98 -4.15 -3.80
N VAL A 303 -7.65 -3.14 -4.36
CA VAL A 303 -9.06 -2.80 -4.10
C VAL A 303 -10.00 -3.23 -5.23
N ASN A 304 -9.61 -4.19 -6.07
CA ASN A 304 -10.49 -4.71 -7.11
C ASN A 304 -11.74 -5.39 -6.48
N PRO A 305 -12.98 -5.17 -7.00
CA PRO A 305 -14.19 -5.79 -6.46
C PRO A 305 -14.28 -7.28 -6.84
N GLY A 306 -13.62 -8.13 -6.07
CA GLY A 306 -13.54 -9.59 -6.31
C GLY A 306 -14.79 -10.35 -5.89
N VAL A 307 -15.65 -9.77 -5.03
CA VAL A 307 -16.93 -10.37 -4.61
C VAL A 307 -18.03 -9.31 -4.66
N ALA A 308 -19.16 -9.62 -5.26
CA ALA A 308 -20.40 -8.88 -5.12
C ALA A 308 -21.44 -9.71 -4.37
N VAL A 309 -22.30 -9.10 -3.57
CA VAL A 309 -23.34 -9.80 -2.79
C VAL A 309 -24.68 -9.09 -2.98
N ALA A 310 -25.72 -9.82 -3.36
CA ALA A 310 -27.06 -9.25 -3.56
C ALA A 310 -28.15 -10.25 -3.21
N ILE A 311 -29.35 -9.73 -2.91
CA ILE A 311 -30.55 -10.57 -2.78
C ILE A 311 -31.12 -10.82 -4.16
N GLN A 312 -31.50 -12.08 -4.45
CA GLN A 312 -32.10 -12.48 -5.73
C GLN A 312 -33.38 -11.69 -6.00
N SER A 313 -33.46 -11.07 -7.17
CA SER A 313 -34.59 -10.28 -7.61
C SER A 313 -34.55 -10.06 -9.12
N PRO A 314 -35.66 -9.64 -9.76
CA PRO A 314 -35.64 -9.23 -11.17
C PRO A 314 -34.65 -8.07 -11.45
N ALA A 315 -34.40 -7.19 -10.47
CA ALA A 315 -33.42 -6.12 -10.59
C ALA A 315 -31.98 -6.67 -10.63
N LEU A 316 -31.68 -7.72 -9.86
CA LEU A 316 -30.40 -8.41 -9.94
C LEU A 316 -30.20 -9.08 -11.31
N ASP A 317 -31.26 -9.63 -11.90
CA ASP A 317 -31.18 -10.23 -13.24
C ASP A 317 -30.93 -9.15 -14.31
N ARG A 318 -31.51 -7.93 -14.17
CA ARG A 318 -31.16 -6.76 -15.02
C ARG A 318 -29.69 -6.37 -14.84
N PHE A 319 -29.19 -6.31 -13.60
CA PHE A 319 -27.78 -6.05 -13.32
C PHE A 319 -26.88 -7.09 -14.02
N CYS A 320 -27.17 -8.39 -13.89
CA CYS A 320 -26.39 -9.45 -14.52
C CYS A 320 -26.37 -9.31 -16.05
N SER A 321 -27.52 -9.03 -16.64
CA SER A 321 -27.66 -8.84 -18.10
C SER A 321 -26.85 -7.64 -18.59
N ALA A 322 -26.95 -6.51 -17.89
CA ALA A 322 -26.20 -5.29 -18.19
C ALA A 322 -24.68 -5.48 -17.98
N ALA A 323 -24.26 -6.15 -16.90
CA ALA A 323 -22.86 -6.45 -16.63
C ALA A 323 -22.27 -7.37 -17.71
N SER A 324 -23.01 -8.41 -18.12
CA SER A 324 -22.60 -9.29 -19.22
C SER A 324 -22.43 -8.52 -20.54
N ALA A 325 -23.38 -7.67 -20.89
CA ALA A 325 -23.30 -6.83 -22.09
C ALA A 325 -22.15 -5.81 -22.04
N ALA A 326 -21.84 -5.27 -20.87
CA ALA A 326 -20.69 -4.38 -20.68
C ALA A 326 -19.37 -5.13 -20.79
N LEU A 327 -19.26 -6.30 -20.14
CA LEU A 327 -18.06 -7.15 -20.20
C LEU A 327 -17.75 -7.59 -21.63
N ALA A 328 -18.74 -7.96 -22.42
CA ALA A 328 -18.55 -8.39 -23.82
C ALA A 328 -17.80 -7.37 -24.69
N LYS A 329 -17.76 -6.10 -24.27
CA LYS A 329 -17.04 -5.00 -24.95
C LYS A 329 -15.65 -4.74 -24.36
N VAL A 330 -15.26 -5.44 -23.31
CA VAL A 330 -13.95 -5.26 -22.67
C VAL A 330 -12.89 -6.06 -23.41
N PRO A 331 -11.87 -5.42 -23.97
CA PRO A 331 -10.81 -6.13 -24.66
C PRO A 331 -10.01 -7.00 -23.69
N ALA A 332 -9.43 -8.09 -24.19
CA ALA A 332 -8.44 -8.85 -23.44
C ALA A 332 -7.28 -7.95 -23.03
N GLY A 333 -6.94 -7.98 -21.74
CA GLY A 333 -5.97 -7.08 -21.10
C GLY A 333 -4.64 -7.75 -20.78
N VAL A 334 -3.56 -6.95 -20.81
CA VAL A 334 -2.19 -7.41 -20.51
C VAL A 334 -1.97 -7.46 -19.00
N MET A 335 -1.57 -8.62 -18.50
CA MET A 335 -1.15 -8.82 -17.11
C MET A 335 0.32 -8.41 -16.95
N LEU A 336 0.71 -7.97 -15.75
CA LEU A 336 2.03 -7.40 -15.44
C LEU A 336 3.21 -8.35 -15.68
N ASN A 337 3.01 -9.64 -15.55
CA ASN A 337 4.03 -10.66 -15.81
C ASN A 337 3.40 -12.03 -16.03
N GLU A 338 4.19 -12.98 -16.54
CA GLU A 338 3.78 -14.35 -16.80
C GLU A 338 3.20 -15.04 -15.56
N GLY A 339 3.85 -14.88 -14.40
CA GLY A 339 3.41 -15.51 -13.15
C GLY A 339 2.02 -15.04 -12.70
N ILE A 340 1.72 -13.74 -12.83
CA ILE A 340 0.40 -13.19 -12.51
C ILE A 340 -0.64 -13.69 -13.52
N ALA A 341 -0.31 -13.72 -14.82
CA ALA A 341 -1.19 -14.24 -15.85
C ALA A 341 -1.53 -15.72 -15.63
N ALA A 342 -0.53 -16.54 -15.35
CA ALA A 342 -0.71 -17.97 -15.05
C ALA A 342 -1.55 -18.19 -13.77
N ALA A 343 -1.30 -17.40 -12.71
CA ALA A 343 -2.08 -17.46 -11.48
C ALA A 343 -3.55 -17.05 -11.72
N TYR A 344 -3.80 -16.03 -12.53
CA TYR A 344 -5.14 -15.62 -12.93
C TYR A 344 -5.87 -16.71 -13.70
N GLN A 345 -5.21 -17.30 -14.71
CA GLN A 345 -5.78 -18.39 -15.51
C GLN A 345 -6.11 -19.61 -14.64
N LYS A 346 -5.18 -20.00 -13.76
CA LYS A 346 -5.40 -21.10 -12.80
C LYS A 346 -6.57 -20.78 -11.85
N GLY A 347 -6.61 -19.58 -11.29
CA GLY A 347 -7.66 -19.13 -10.36
C GLY A 347 -9.04 -19.13 -11.03
N THR A 348 -9.16 -18.55 -12.23
CA THR A 348 -10.44 -18.51 -12.97
C THR A 348 -10.89 -19.90 -13.43
N ALA A 349 -9.97 -20.79 -13.81
CA ALA A 349 -10.29 -22.18 -14.12
C ALA A 349 -10.77 -22.92 -12.87
N HIS A 350 -10.13 -22.69 -11.72
CA HIS A 350 -10.56 -23.27 -10.44
C HIS A 350 -11.96 -22.79 -10.04
N LEU A 351 -12.25 -21.50 -10.15
CA LEU A 351 -13.59 -20.95 -9.90
C LEU A 351 -14.64 -21.60 -10.81
N SER A 352 -14.38 -21.67 -12.11
CA SER A 352 -15.29 -22.26 -13.10
C SER A 352 -15.58 -23.76 -12.86
N ALA A 353 -14.66 -24.47 -12.22
CA ALA A 353 -14.82 -25.90 -11.91
C ALA A 353 -15.59 -26.17 -10.61
N GLN A 354 -15.89 -25.14 -9.80
CA GLN A 354 -16.64 -25.34 -8.55
C GLN A 354 -18.12 -25.60 -8.82
N SER A 355 -18.71 -26.50 -8.03
CA SER A 355 -20.12 -26.83 -8.14
C SER A 355 -21.01 -25.60 -7.85
N GLY A 356 -21.99 -25.35 -8.69
CA GLY A 356 -22.94 -24.25 -8.56
C GLY A 356 -22.39 -22.88 -8.98
N VAL A 357 -21.19 -22.82 -9.58
CA VAL A 357 -20.64 -21.59 -10.15
C VAL A 357 -21.02 -21.50 -11.63
N GLU A 358 -21.65 -20.40 -12.03
CA GLU A 358 -22.11 -20.10 -13.38
C GLU A 358 -21.37 -18.89 -13.93
N LEU A 359 -21.04 -18.91 -15.22
CA LEU A 359 -20.46 -17.75 -15.91
C LEU A 359 -21.58 -16.80 -16.31
N VAL A 360 -21.60 -15.59 -15.75
CA VAL A 360 -22.55 -14.51 -16.12
C VAL A 360 -22.13 -13.84 -17.41
N GLY A 361 -20.84 -13.57 -17.56
CA GLY A 361 -20.30 -12.90 -18.76
C GLY A 361 -18.79 -12.87 -18.76
N SER A 362 -18.25 -12.62 -19.96
CA SER A 362 -16.80 -12.48 -20.14
C SER A 362 -16.48 -11.38 -21.15
N GLY A 363 -15.26 -10.84 -21.06
CA GLY A 363 -14.69 -9.93 -22.04
C GLY A 363 -14.39 -10.59 -23.38
N GLU A 364 -13.75 -9.87 -24.29
CA GLU A 364 -13.29 -10.41 -25.57
C GLU A 364 -12.26 -11.53 -25.34
N ALA A 365 -12.32 -12.55 -26.21
CA ALA A 365 -11.34 -13.63 -26.18
C ALA A 365 -9.92 -13.11 -26.46
N VAL A 366 -8.94 -13.76 -25.87
CA VAL A 366 -7.52 -13.39 -26.06
C VAL A 366 -7.10 -13.53 -27.52
N GLY A 367 -7.60 -14.59 -28.22
CA GLY A 367 -7.22 -14.86 -29.60
C GLY A 367 -5.69 -15.04 -29.76
N ASP A 368 -5.15 -14.53 -30.86
CA ASP A 368 -3.72 -14.57 -31.20
C ASP A 368 -2.93 -13.36 -30.66
N LYS A 369 -3.46 -12.65 -29.63
CA LYS A 369 -2.75 -11.51 -29.03
C LYS A 369 -1.43 -11.97 -28.41
N ALA A 370 -0.36 -11.26 -28.75
CA ALA A 370 0.93 -11.46 -28.11
C ALA A 370 0.89 -11.02 -26.63
N GLY A 371 1.85 -11.49 -25.85
CA GLY A 371 2.02 -11.09 -24.46
C GLY A 371 1.14 -11.87 -23.47
N PHE A 372 1.12 -11.41 -22.23
CA PHE A 372 0.45 -12.08 -21.12
C PHE A 372 -1.02 -11.64 -20.99
N CYS A 373 -1.80 -11.80 -22.07
CA CYS A 373 -3.17 -11.35 -22.11
C CYS A 373 -4.13 -12.29 -21.39
N THR A 374 -5.15 -11.72 -20.76
CA THR A 374 -6.24 -12.44 -20.08
C THR A 374 -7.60 -11.81 -20.38
N GLN A 375 -8.66 -12.58 -20.14
CA GLN A 375 -10.05 -12.21 -20.40
C GLN A 375 -10.77 -11.91 -19.09
N ALA A 376 -11.50 -10.78 -19.02
CA ALA A 376 -12.35 -10.44 -17.87
C ALA A 376 -13.47 -11.47 -17.69
N LYS A 377 -13.86 -11.77 -16.43
CA LYS A 377 -14.93 -12.73 -16.13
C LYS A 377 -15.75 -12.31 -14.92
N LEU A 378 -17.06 -12.55 -15.00
CA LEU A 378 -17.98 -12.46 -13.88
C LEU A 378 -18.68 -13.81 -13.71
N PHE A 379 -18.52 -14.41 -12.54
CA PHE A 379 -19.20 -15.62 -12.14
C PHE A 379 -20.37 -15.31 -11.20
N LYS A 380 -21.37 -16.20 -11.11
CA LYS A 380 -22.46 -16.16 -10.15
C LYS A 380 -22.51 -17.47 -9.37
N VAL A 381 -22.87 -17.39 -8.08
CA VAL A 381 -23.02 -18.55 -7.20
C VAL A 381 -24.12 -18.26 -6.19
N THR A 382 -24.81 -19.29 -5.68
CA THR A 382 -25.77 -19.12 -4.58
C THR A 382 -25.05 -18.91 -3.25
N ALA A 383 -25.72 -18.26 -2.29
CA ALA A 383 -25.18 -18.06 -0.96
C ALA A 383 -24.83 -19.38 -0.25
N GLU A 384 -25.66 -20.44 -0.44
CA GLU A 384 -25.41 -21.77 0.13
C GLU A 384 -24.10 -22.35 -0.37
N ALA A 385 -23.86 -22.32 -1.68
CA ALA A 385 -22.63 -22.84 -2.28
C ALA A 385 -21.41 -22.00 -1.85
N PHE A 386 -21.56 -20.67 -1.77
CA PHE A 386 -20.51 -19.77 -1.30
C PHE A 386 -20.12 -20.03 0.16
N LEU A 387 -21.13 -20.23 1.03
CA LEU A 387 -20.91 -20.51 2.45
C LEU A 387 -20.31 -21.91 2.69
N ALA A 388 -20.64 -22.88 1.84
CA ALA A 388 -20.12 -24.23 1.93
C ALA A 388 -18.69 -24.37 1.40
N ASN A 389 -18.21 -23.44 0.57
CA ASN A 389 -16.90 -23.54 -0.10
C ASN A 389 -16.02 -22.30 0.16
N PRO A 390 -15.08 -22.38 1.14
CA PRO A 390 -14.17 -21.27 1.46
C PRO A 390 -13.28 -20.81 0.28
N HIS A 391 -13.02 -21.66 -0.72
CA HIS A 391 -12.21 -21.28 -1.88
C HIS A 391 -12.87 -20.21 -2.76
N LEU A 392 -14.20 -20.03 -2.67
CA LEU A 392 -14.91 -18.95 -3.36
C LEU A 392 -14.67 -17.57 -2.72
N GLN A 393 -14.04 -17.53 -1.55
CA GLN A 393 -13.64 -16.31 -0.84
C GLN A 393 -12.18 -15.93 -1.07
N GLU A 394 -11.43 -16.74 -1.83
CA GLU A 394 -10.02 -16.47 -2.12
C GLU A 394 -9.89 -15.42 -3.23
N GLU A 395 -8.92 -14.53 -3.07
CA GLU A 395 -8.62 -13.53 -4.10
C GLU A 395 -8.04 -14.21 -5.35
N VAL A 396 -8.61 -13.89 -6.51
CA VAL A 396 -8.00 -14.15 -7.81
C VAL A 396 -7.58 -12.80 -8.40
N PHE A 397 -6.29 -12.48 -8.31
CA PHE A 397 -5.77 -11.17 -8.69
C PHE A 397 -5.89 -10.91 -10.18
N GLY A 398 -6.75 -9.95 -10.56
CA GLY A 398 -7.08 -9.61 -11.94
C GLY A 398 -8.56 -9.27 -12.12
N HIS A 399 -9.02 -9.14 -13.35
CA HIS A 399 -10.36 -8.68 -13.71
C HIS A 399 -11.43 -9.79 -13.64
N VAL A 400 -11.55 -10.39 -12.45
CA VAL A 400 -12.56 -11.42 -12.15
C VAL A 400 -13.32 -11.10 -10.87
N SER A 401 -14.60 -11.41 -10.85
CA SER A 401 -15.45 -11.28 -9.66
C SER A 401 -16.45 -12.43 -9.56
N VAL A 402 -16.89 -12.71 -8.33
CA VAL A 402 -17.94 -13.68 -7.99
C VAL A 402 -19.13 -12.92 -7.42
N LEU A 403 -20.29 -13.02 -8.07
CA LEU A 403 -21.57 -12.49 -7.58
C LEU A 403 -22.27 -13.57 -6.74
N VAL A 404 -22.45 -13.30 -5.46
CA VAL A 404 -23.17 -14.17 -4.53
C VAL A 404 -24.64 -13.76 -4.49
N SER A 405 -25.52 -14.66 -4.92
CA SER A 405 -26.97 -14.48 -4.91
C SER A 405 -27.57 -15.06 -3.65
N CYS A 406 -28.17 -14.22 -2.81
CA CYS A 406 -28.80 -14.56 -1.54
C CYS A 406 -30.32 -14.66 -1.72
N ALA A 407 -30.98 -15.60 -1.03
CA ALA A 407 -32.43 -15.72 -1.06
C ALA A 407 -33.11 -14.56 -0.30
N ASP A 408 -32.47 -14.10 0.78
CA ASP A 408 -33.03 -13.08 1.67
C ASP A 408 -31.93 -12.32 2.42
N GLN A 409 -32.35 -11.36 3.25
CA GLN A 409 -31.48 -10.56 4.12
C GLN A 409 -30.66 -11.41 5.10
N ALA A 410 -31.21 -12.49 5.62
CA ALA A 410 -30.52 -13.34 6.60
C ALA A 410 -29.32 -14.04 5.95
N GLN A 411 -29.49 -14.54 4.73
CA GLN A 411 -28.39 -15.12 3.95
C GLN A 411 -27.34 -14.06 3.57
N LEU A 412 -27.76 -12.86 3.17
CA LEU A 412 -26.83 -11.76 2.88
C LEU A 412 -25.95 -11.46 4.10
N LEU A 413 -26.55 -11.31 5.26
CA LEU A 413 -25.81 -11.10 6.51
C LEU A 413 -24.89 -12.28 6.85
N ALA A 414 -25.35 -13.53 6.60
CA ALA A 414 -24.52 -14.73 6.81
C ALA A 414 -23.28 -14.71 5.91
N VAL A 415 -23.43 -14.38 4.62
CA VAL A 415 -22.31 -14.24 3.69
C VAL A 415 -21.33 -13.19 4.20
N VAL A 416 -21.79 -12.00 4.56
CA VAL A 416 -20.92 -10.91 5.04
C VAL A 416 -20.21 -11.31 6.35
N ARG A 417 -20.87 -12.06 7.25
CA ARG A 417 -20.23 -12.54 8.48
C ARG A 417 -19.06 -13.48 8.23
N THR A 418 -19.10 -14.30 7.18
CA THR A 418 -18.02 -15.26 6.86
C THR A 418 -16.80 -14.60 6.23
N LEU A 419 -16.95 -13.41 5.62
CA LEU A 419 -15.83 -12.69 5.03
C LEU A 419 -14.75 -12.42 6.09
N LYS A 420 -13.51 -12.64 5.72
CA LYS A 420 -12.35 -12.25 6.52
C LYS A 420 -12.16 -10.73 6.50
N GLY A 421 -11.09 -10.20 7.07
CA GLY A 421 -10.73 -8.79 6.96
C GLY A 421 -10.44 -8.38 5.52
N GLN A 422 -10.85 -7.18 5.14
CA GLN A 422 -10.80 -6.63 3.78
C GLN A 422 -10.23 -5.21 3.81
N LEU A 423 -9.67 -4.75 2.69
CA LEU A 423 -9.26 -3.35 2.54
C LEU A 423 -10.47 -2.43 2.44
N THR A 424 -11.45 -2.83 1.63
CA THR A 424 -12.67 -2.03 1.40
C THR A 424 -13.91 -2.90 1.45
N GLY A 425 -15.03 -2.26 1.81
CA GLY A 425 -16.38 -2.76 1.60
C GLY A 425 -17.23 -1.66 0.97
N THR A 426 -18.05 -2.01 0.02
CA THR A 426 -18.87 -1.05 -0.73
C THR A 426 -20.35 -1.38 -0.56
N LEU A 427 -21.18 -0.34 -0.42
CA LEU A 427 -22.64 -0.43 -0.44
C LEU A 427 -23.16 0.36 -1.64
N GLN A 428 -23.94 -0.27 -2.50
CA GLN A 428 -24.83 0.41 -3.43
C GLN A 428 -26.21 0.44 -2.79
N ALA A 429 -26.65 1.61 -2.35
CA ALA A 429 -27.80 1.78 -1.46
C ALA A 429 -28.54 3.08 -1.69
N THR A 430 -29.86 3.09 -1.47
CA THR A 430 -30.60 4.33 -1.32
C THR A 430 -30.37 4.95 0.07
N ALA A 431 -30.71 6.22 0.26
CA ALA A 431 -30.62 6.86 1.56
C ALA A 431 -31.51 6.17 2.62
N ALA A 432 -32.69 5.65 2.21
CA ALA A 432 -33.59 4.91 3.07
C ALA A 432 -32.98 3.56 3.52
N GLU A 433 -32.36 2.83 2.59
CA GLU A 433 -31.68 1.58 2.90
C GLU A 433 -30.52 1.79 3.88
N LEU A 434 -29.73 2.85 3.72
CA LEU A 434 -28.64 3.13 4.68
C LEU A 434 -29.14 3.30 6.13
N VAL A 435 -30.35 3.83 6.33
CA VAL A 435 -30.96 3.97 7.67
C VAL A 435 -31.41 2.61 8.20
N THR A 436 -32.00 1.77 7.36
CA THR A 436 -32.59 0.48 7.79
C THR A 436 -31.57 -0.64 7.91
N GLN A 437 -30.41 -0.54 7.26
CA GLN A 437 -29.36 -1.57 7.19
C GLN A 437 -28.27 -1.43 8.27
N ALA A 438 -28.63 -0.97 9.48
CA ALA A 438 -27.67 -0.71 10.56
C ALA A 438 -26.84 -1.94 10.96
N GLU A 439 -27.43 -3.15 10.95
CA GLU A 439 -26.72 -4.40 11.25
C GLU A 439 -25.66 -4.71 10.17
N LEU A 440 -26.02 -4.63 8.89
CA LEU A 440 -25.10 -4.84 7.77
C LEU A 440 -23.92 -3.87 7.81
N ILE A 441 -24.22 -2.58 8.04
CA ILE A 441 -23.20 -1.54 8.14
C ILE A 441 -22.26 -1.81 9.34
N SER A 442 -22.82 -2.23 10.47
CA SER A 442 -22.02 -2.58 11.65
C SER A 442 -21.10 -3.78 11.38
N LEU A 443 -21.59 -4.81 10.68
CA LEU A 443 -20.79 -5.96 10.27
C LEU A 443 -19.66 -5.56 9.32
N LEU A 444 -19.95 -4.76 8.28
CA LEU A 444 -18.93 -4.30 7.35
C LEU A 444 -17.85 -3.47 8.05
N ARG A 445 -18.23 -2.56 8.96
CA ARG A 445 -17.26 -1.75 9.73
C ARG A 445 -16.27 -2.59 10.54
N GLN A 446 -16.63 -3.82 10.93
CA GLN A 446 -15.73 -4.74 11.62
C GLN A 446 -14.79 -5.49 10.65
N LYS A 447 -15.14 -5.52 9.37
CA LYS A 447 -14.44 -6.32 8.35
C LYS A 447 -13.51 -5.50 7.45
N VAL A 448 -13.70 -4.18 7.37
CA VAL A 448 -13.03 -3.35 6.35
C VAL A 448 -12.28 -2.18 6.96
N GLY A 449 -11.22 -1.73 6.26
CA GLY A 449 -10.55 -0.48 6.60
C GLY A 449 -11.30 0.74 6.05
N ARG A 450 -11.92 0.64 4.88
CA ARG A 450 -12.65 1.72 4.22
C ARG A 450 -14.05 1.26 3.80
N LEU A 451 -15.08 1.98 4.23
CA LEU A 451 -16.46 1.77 3.79
C LEU A 451 -16.81 2.81 2.72
N VAL A 452 -17.27 2.34 1.57
CA VAL A 452 -17.63 3.16 0.39
C VAL A 452 -19.13 3.07 0.16
N VAL A 453 -19.76 4.19 -0.20
CA VAL A 453 -21.21 4.23 -0.52
C VAL A 453 -21.40 4.85 -1.90
N ASN A 454 -22.20 4.20 -2.74
CA ASN A 454 -22.63 4.65 -4.06
C ASN A 454 -21.47 5.08 -4.98
N ASN A 455 -20.34 4.40 -4.83
CA ASN A 455 -19.15 4.49 -5.66
C ASN A 455 -18.52 3.09 -5.73
N PHE A 456 -17.35 2.96 -6.36
CA PHE A 456 -16.63 1.69 -6.40
C PHE A 456 -15.28 1.81 -5.70
N PRO A 457 -14.71 0.67 -5.21
CA PRO A 457 -13.55 0.70 -4.34
C PRO A 457 -12.25 1.09 -5.06
N THR A 458 -12.17 0.93 -6.38
CA THR A 458 -11.00 1.29 -7.17
C THR A 458 -10.77 2.81 -7.16
N GLY A 459 -9.53 3.19 -6.87
CA GLY A 459 -9.16 4.58 -6.60
C GLY A 459 -9.00 4.82 -5.11
N VAL A 460 -7.78 5.23 -4.72
CA VAL A 460 -7.39 5.54 -3.34
C VAL A 460 -6.79 6.94 -3.34
N GLU A 461 -7.52 7.89 -2.75
CA GLU A 461 -7.02 9.26 -2.60
C GLU A 461 -5.87 9.32 -1.61
N VAL A 462 -4.93 10.25 -1.80
CA VAL A 462 -3.84 10.51 -0.86
C VAL A 462 -4.18 11.77 -0.08
N CYS A 463 -4.67 11.59 1.14
CA CYS A 463 -5.09 12.67 2.02
C CYS A 463 -5.00 12.25 3.50
N ASP A 464 -5.24 13.20 4.41
CA ASP A 464 -5.11 12.96 5.86
C ASP A 464 -6.12 11.93 6.39
N ALA A 465 -7.33 11.90 5.84
CA ALA A 465 -8.42 11.03 6.31
C ALA A 465 -8.43 9.65 5.65
N MET A 466 -7.48 9.34 4.75
CA MET A 466 -7.49 8.05 4.06
C MET A 466 -7.06 6.93 5.00
N MET A 467 -7.86 5.87 4.99
CA MET A 467 -7.50 4.56 5.55
C MET A 467 -7.37 3.55 4.41
N HIS A 468 -6.14 3.06 4.16
CA HIS A 468 -5.83 1.98 3.25
C HIS A 468 -5.07 0.90 4.03
N GLY A 469 -5.80 -0.12 4.41
CA GLY A 469 -5.44 -1.19 5.32
C GLY A 469 -6.73 -1.89 5.75
N GLY A 470 -6.71 -2.64 6.83
CA GLY A 470 -7.91 -3.32 7.33
C GLY A 470 -7.56 -4.44 8.31
N PRO A 471 -8.57 -5.13 8.84
CA PRO A 471 -8.35 -6.30 9.68
C PRO A 471 -7.65 -7.43 8.91
N PHE A 472 -6.92 -8.28 9.64
CA PHE A 472 -6.30 -9.46 9.05
C PHE A 472 -7.33 -10.32 8.29
N PRO A 473 -7.03 -10.82 7.07
CA PRO A 473 -5.73 -10.87 6.40
C PRO A 473 -5.42 -9.69 5.44
N ALA A 474 -6.25 -8.64 5.38
CA ALA A 474 -5.98 -7.50 4.49
C ALA A 474 -4.70 -6.75 4.88
N ALA A 475 -4.42 -6.65 6.17
CA ALA A 475 -3.15 -6.12 6.68
C ALA A 475 -2.67 -6.92 7.90
N THR A 476 -1.37 -6.84 8.19
CA THR A 476 -0.77 -7.46 9.40
C THR A 476 -1.11 -6.70 10.67
N ASP A 477 -1.43 -5.40 10.59
CA ASP A 477 -1.81 -4.57 11.73
C ASP A 477 -2.94 -3.60 11.33
N ALA A 478 -4.13 -3.85 11.84
CA ALA A 478 -5.34 -3.08 11.54
C ALA A 478 -5.35 -1.65 12.12
N ARG A 479 -4.37 -1.29 12.95
CA ARG A 479 -4.27 0.04 13.57
C ARG A 479 -3.67 1.09 12.64
N PHE A 480 -3.04 0.66 11.54
CA PHE A 480 -2.26 1.53 10.65
C PHE A 480 -2.82 1.53 9.23
N THR A 481 -2.57 2.62 8.55
CA THR A 481 -2.84 2.80 7.12
C THR A 481 -1.54 2.76 6.32
N SER A 482 -1.59 2.31 5.05
CA SER A 482 -0.46 2.39 4.11
C SER A 482 -0.49 3.66 3.24
N VAL A 483 -1.60 4.41 3.25
CA VAL A 483 -1.79 5.63 2.45
C VAL A 483 -2.27 6.78 3.34
N GLY A 484 -1.88 8.00 2.98
CA GLY A 484 -2.20 9.21 3.73
C GLY A 484 -1.19 9.50 4.84
N THR A 485 -1.30 10.69 5.45
CA THR A 485 -0.30 11.20 6.39
C THR A 485 -0.21 10.40 7.68
N ALA A 486 -1.32 9.77 8.11
CA ALA A 486 -1.34 8.87 9.26
C ALA A 486 -0.41 7.64 9.09
N SER A 487 0.03 7.33 7.86
CA SER A 487 0.95 6.22 7.60
C SER A 487 2.35 6.42 8.20
N ILE A 488 2.75 7.66 8.51
CA ILE A 488 4.00 8.00 9.20
C ILE A 488 4.09 7.29 10.56
N ALA A 489 2.96 7.11 11.26
CA ALA A 489 2.88 6.48 12.57
C ALA A 489 3.46 5.05 12.61
N ARG A 490 3.53 4.36 11.47
CA ARG A 490 4.14 3.02 11.36
C ARG A 490 5.65 3.02 11.64
N PHE A 491 6.32 4.13 11.38
CA PHE A 491 7.79 4.22 11.38
C PHE A 491 8.34 5.10 12.50
N VAL A 492 7.52 5.37 13.50
CA VAL A 492 7.93 6.04 14.73
C VAL A 492 7.61 5.18 15.95
N ARG A 493 8.33 5.40 17.03
CA ARG A 493 8.06 4.80 18.33
C ARG A 493 8.07 5.85 19.43
N PRO A 494 7.27 5.69 20.48
CA PRO A 494 7.26 6.61 21.59
C PRO A 494 8.50 6.49 22.48
N ILE A 495 8.86 7.62 23.09
CA ILE A 495 9.81 7.71 24.19
C ILE A 495 9.29 8.70 25.24
N CYS A 496 9.50 8.40 26.52
CA CYS A 496 9.20 9.30 27.62
C CYS A 496 10.49 9.66 28.38
N PHE A 497 10.72 10.95 28.58
CA PHE A 497 11.80 11.51 29.40
C PHE A 497 11.21 11.87 30.77
N GLN A 498 11.76 11.30 31.84
CA GLN A 498 11.35 11.59 33.21
C GLN A 498 12.45 12.33 33.95
N ASN A 499 12.17 13.51 34.53
CA ASN A 499 13.12 14.36 35.23
C ASN A 499 14.42 14.58 34.43
N TYR A 500 14.32 14.67 33.11
CA TYR A 500 15.47 14.81 32.21
C TYR A 500 15.96 16.28 32.22
N PRO A 501 17.29 16.55 32.25
CA PRO A 501 17.80 17.92 32.26
C PRO A 501 17.27 18.75 31.10
N ALA A 502 16.71 19.92 31.38
CA ALA A 502 16.01 20.75 30.41
C ALA A 502 16.86 21.17 29.18
N GLU A 503 18.16 21.39 29.43
CA GLU A 503 19.14 21.77 28.43
C GLU A 503 19.43 20.62 27.43
N LEU A 504 19.31 19.36 27.87
CA LEU A 504 19.57 18.18 27.06
C LEU A 504 18.30 17.64 26.32
N LEU A 505 17.13 18.20 26.61
CA LEU A 505 15.90 17.82 25.93
C LEU A 505 15.99 18.13 24.43
N PRO A 506 15.42 17.25 23.58
CA PRO A 506 15.28 17.55 22.16
C PRO A 506 14.39 18.81 21.96
N PRO A 507 14.57 19.54 20.84
CA PRO A 507 13.94 20.85 20.61
C PRO A 507 12.42 20.86 20.83
N GLU A 508 11.72 19.84 20.37
CA GLU A 508 10.26 19.72 20.47
C GLU A 508 9.75 19.60 21.92
N LEU A 509 10.59 19.14 22.85
CA LEU A 509 10.26 18.96 24.27
C LEU A 509 10.72 20.12 25.17
N LYS A 510 11.46 21.10 24.65
CA LYS A 510 11.90 22.26 25.42
C LYS A 510 10.73 23.15 25.82
N ASN A 511 10.81 23.77 27.00
CA ASN A 511 9.78 24.69 27.48
C ASN A 511 9.50 25.82 26.49
N ALA A 512 10.52 26.42 25.91
CA ALA A 512 10.42 27.52 24.95
C ALA A 512 9.68 27.18 23.65
N ASN A 513 9.47 25.88 23.33
CA ASN A 513 8.86 25.45 22.07
C ASN A 513 9.49 26.11 20.83
N PRO A 514 10.78 25.94 20.56
CA PRO A 514 11.48 26.69 19.52
C PRO A 514 10.94 26.46 18.11
N TRP A 515 10.21 25.37 17.90
CA TRP A 515 9.57 25.03 16.63
C TRP A 515 8.10 25.47 16.53
N GLY A 516 7.52 26.03 17.61
CA GLY A 516 6.12 26.47 17.65
C GLY A 516 5.10 25.34 17.46
N LEU A 517 5.45 24.12 17.80
CA LEU A 517 4.63 22.93 17.54
C LEU A 517 3.43 22.83 18.48
N PRO A 518 2.31 22.23 18.02
CA PRO A 518 1.19 21.90 18.88
C PRO A 518 1.60 20.80 19.87
N ARG A 519 1.34 21.01 21.16
CA ARG A 519 1.69 20.12 22.26
C ARG A 519 0.51 19.95 23.21
N LEU A 520 0.40 18.81 23.87
CA LEU A 520 -0.52 18.58 24.98
C LEU A 520 0.24 18.86 26.29
N VAL A 521 0.02 20.00 26.91
CA VAL A 521 0.69 20.41 28.15
C VAL A 521 -0.31 20.34 29.31
N ASN A 522 -0.06 19.46 30.30
CA ASN A 522 -0.94 19.25 31.45
C ASN A 522 -2.42 19.04 31.04
N GLY A 523 -2.65 18.31 29.96
CA GLY A 523 -3.99 18.02 29.42
C GLY A 523 -4.57 19.12 28.52
N VAL A 524 -3.88 20.24 28.29
CA VAL A 524 -4.33 21.35 27.44
C VAL A 524 -3.52 21.39 26.14
N LYS A 525 -4.19 21.46 24.99
CA LYS A 525 -3.52 21.66 23.69
C LYS A 525 -3.07 23.13 23.58
N THR A 526 -1.78 23.33 23.30
CA THR A 526 -1.19 24.66 23.15
C THR A 526 0.07 24.61 22.28
N SER A 527 0.41 25.73 21.65
CA SER A 527 1.72 25.98 21.02
C SER A 527 2.55 27.00 21.82
N ALA A 528 2.07 27.47 22.97
CA ALA A 528 2.79 28.39 23.83
C ALA A 528 4.00 27.73 24.50
N ALA A 529 4.92 28.54 25.03
CA ALA A 529 5.94 28.10 25.94
C ALA A 529 5.31 27.50 27.23
N VAL A 530 6.02 26.59 27.86
CA VAL A 530 5.65 26.04 29.17
C VAL A 530 6.34 26.89 30.24
N ASP A 531 5.57 27.43 31.17
CA ASP A 531 6.13 28.16 32.32
C ASP A 531 7.00 27.17 33.16
N ALA A 532 8.12 27.70 33.66
CA ALA A 532 9.13 26.94 34.38
C ALA A 532 8.63 26.50 35.77
#